data_8716bc8da691f653ba1dbff17d99b17c
#
_entry.id   8716bc8da691f653ba1dbff17d99b17c
#
_cell.length_a   1.000
_cell.length_b   1.000
_cell.length_c   1.000
_cell.angle_alpha   90.00
_cell.angle_beta   90.00
_cell.angle_gamma   90.00
#
_symmetry.space_group_name_H-M   'P 1'
#
loop_
_entity.id
_entity.type
_entity.pdbx_description
1 polymer ?
#
loop_
_entity_poly.entity_id
_entity_poly.type
_entity_poly.pdbx_seq_one_letter_code
_entity_poly.pdbx_strand_id
1 'polypeptide(L)'
;GLIVRRRGAGTFVKDYNPSMESPNKSNYFTKGLTERFAGIKKIDSEIIAFEVIPSDETISKKLQIEEGSFVYHIIRFRKLDDKPYSLEIIYMPISIIPNLKVDHLKTSIYQYIENDLKLKIQSAHKTVRGHLSSQLEQDYLGLKETEPYFEVEQVAYLSSGVIFEYSFSRFHYNDFELQTVTVAM
;
A
#
# COMPACT_ATOMS: atom_id res chain seq x y z
N GLY A 1 -8.52 -12.39 14.69
CA GLY A 1 -8.74 -12.92 15.98
C GLY A 1 -7.61 -13.67 16.62
N LEU A 2 -6.93 -13.02 17.57
CA LEU A 2 -5.90 -13.63 18.43
C LEU A 2 -6.50 -14.42 19.62
N ILE A 3 -7.82 -14.39 19.77
CA ILE A 3 -8.52 -14.96 20.93
C ILE A 3 -9.47 -16.07 20.45
N VAL A 4 -9.37 -17.23 21.09
CA VAL A 4 -10.32 -18.36 20.91
C VAL A 4 -11.12 -18.54 22.17
N ARG A 5 -12.46 -18.50 22.08
CA ARG A 5 -13.35 -18.78 23.18
C ARG A 5 -13.85 -20.23 23.08
N ARG A 6 -13.58 -21.03 24.10
CA ARG A 6 -14.14 -22.39 24.21
C ARG A 6 -15.20 -22.39 25.30
N ARG A 7 -16.41 -22.82 24.94
CA ARG A 7 -17.53 -22.90 25.86
C ARG A 7 -17.19 -23.88 27.00
N GLY A 8 -17.29 -23.44 28.24
CA GLY A 8 -16.95 -24.23 29.43
C GLY A 8 -15.45 -24.30 29.79
N ALA A 9 -14.54 -23.84 28.91
CA ALA A 9 -13.10 -23.92 29.14
C ALA A 9 -12.42 -22.52 29.21
N GLY A 10 -13.13 -21.44 28.88
CA GLY A 10 -12.62 -20.08 28.97
C GLY A 10 -12.23 -19.45 27.61
N THR A 11 -11.55 -18.30 27.72
CA THR A 11 -11.02 -17.55 26.59
C THR A 11 -9.51 -17.69 26.56
N PHE A 12 -8.96 -18.16 25.45
CA PHE A 12 -7.54 -18.42 25.28
C PHE A 12 -6.97 -17.45 24.24
N VAL A 13 -5.81 -16.86 24.55
CA VAL A 13 -5.00 -16.16 23.57
C VAL A 13 -4.24 -17.23 22.77
N LYS A 14 -4.31 -17.20 21.44
CA LYS A 14 -3.43 -18.05 20.64
C LYS A 14 -1.98 -17.62 20.88
N ASP A 15 -1.06 -18.58 20.92
CA ASP A 15 0.37 -18.31 20.96
C ASP A 15 0.82 -17.65 19.65
N TYR A 16 0.47 -16.38 19.53
CA TYR A 16 0.89 -15.50 18.46
C TYR A 16 1.89 -14.52 19.07
N ASN A 17 3.14 -14.72 18.75
CA ASN A 17 4.21 -13.83 19.19
C ASN A 17 4.54 -12.82 18.08
N PRO A 18 3.99 -11.57 18.13
CA PRO A 18 4.28 -10.57 17.13
C PRO A 18 5.76 -10.13 17.12
N SER A 19 6.53 -10.42 18.18
CA SER A 19 7.95 -10.08 18.26
C SER A 19 8.87 -11.00 17.46
N MET A 20 8.38 -12.15 16.99
CA MET A 20 9.10 -13.03 16.04
C MET A 20 8.84 -12.66 14.58
N GLU A 21 8.03 -11.65 14.33
CA GLU A 21 7.69 -11.25 12.99
C GLU A 21 8.71 -10.28 12.42
N SER A 22 9.25 -10.65 11.27
CA SER A 22 9.84 -9.69 10.35
C SER A 22 8.85 -8.53 10.17
N PRO A 23 9.28 -7.27 10.14
CA PRO A 23 8.42 -6.11 9.89
C PRO A 23 7.58 -6.24 8.62
N ASN A 24 7.90 -7.21 7.76
CA ASN A 24 7.17 -7.56 6.56
C ASN A 24 5.88 -8.37 6.80
N LYS A 25 5.61 -8.91 8.00
CA LYS A 25 4.70 -10.04 8.15
C LYS A 25 3.25 -9.75 8.53
N SER A 26 2.89 -8.70 9.24
CA SER A 26 1.52 -8.63 9.79
C SER A 26 0.67 -7.41 9.43
N ASN A 27 1.25 -6.34 8.96
CA ASN A 27 0.52 -5.07 8.82
C ASN A 27 0.45 -4.53 7.38
N TYR A 28 0.47 -5.41 6.36
CA TYR A 28 0.26 -4.99 4.95
C TYR A 28 -1.11 -4.32 4.72
N PHE A 29 -2.00 -4.34 5.71
CA PHE A 29 -3.39 -4.11 5.42
C PHE A 29 -3.91 -2.69 5.72
N THR A 30 -3.28 -1.93 6.61
CA THR A 30 -3.79 -0.58 6.95
C THR A 30 -2.72 0.46 7.17
N LYS A 31 -1.47 0.07 7.40
CA LYS A 31 -0.37 1.00 7.68
C LYS A 31 0.48 1.26 6.44
N GLY A 32 0.77 2.52 6.16
CA GLY A 32 1.70 2.89 5.11
C GLY A 32 3.13 2.37 5.39
N LEU A 33 3.95 2.27 4.35
CA LEU A 33 5.32 1.78 4.44
C LEU A 33 6.12 2.51 5.54
N THR A 34 5.98 3.82 5.62
CA THR A 34 6.69 4.68 6.57
C THR A 34 6.36 4.31 8.02
N GLU A 35 5.11 4.02 8.33
CA GLU A 35 4.71 3.62 9.69
C GLU A 35 5.18 2.20 10.02
N ARG A 36 5.18 1.31 9.03
CA ARG A 36 5.63 -0.09 9.22
C ARG A 36 7.09 -0.20 9.59
N PHE A 37 7.93 0.64 9.04
CA PHE A 37 9.38 0.61 9.24
C PHE A 37 9.90 1.75 10.11
N ALA A 38 9.02 2.53 10.75
CA ALA A 38 9.39 3.62 11.62
C ALA A 38 10.36 3.15 12.74
N GLY A 39 11.52 3.78 12.83
CA GLY A 39 12.56 3.43 13.80
C GLY A 39 13.30 2.11 13.55
N ILE A 40 12.98 1.38 12.47
CA ILE A 40 13.60 0.09 12.14
C ILE A 40 14.51 0.23 10.93
N LYS A 41 14.07 0.94 9.89
CA LYS A 41 14.79 1.11 8.63
C LYS A 41 14.71 2.54 8.12
N LYS A 42 15.75 2.98 7.44
CA LYS A 42 15.75 4.22 6.67
C LYS A 42 14.88 4.01 5.41
N ILE A 43 13.96 4.93 5.18
CA ILE A 43 13.10 4.90 4.00
C ILE A 43 13.42 6.10 3.12
N ASP A 44 13.80 5.84 1.89
CA ASP A 44 13.97 6.86 0.87
C ASP A 44 12.89 6.70 -0.22
N SER A 45 12.49 7.83 -0.80
CA SER A 45 11.50 7.88 -1.89
C SER A 45 12.04 8.71 -3.03
N GLU A 46 12.13 8.10 -4.20
CA GLU A 46 12.37 8.78 -5.47
C GLU A 46 11.03 8.95 -6.17
N ILE A 47 10.69 10.19 -6.55
CA ILE A 47 9.45 10.51 -7.24
C ILE A 47 9.74 10.50 -8.74
N ILE A 48 9.16 9.52 -9.43
CA ILE A 48 9.33 9.31 -10.86
C ILE A 48 8.33 10.19 -11.63
N ALA A 49 7.07 10.21 -11.15
CA ALA A 49 6.02 11.07 -11.70
C ALA A 49 5.12 11.61 -10.60
N PHE A 50 4.68 12.84 -10.75
CA PHE A 50 3.64 13.48 -9.96
C PHE A 50 2.85 14.44 -10.83
N GLU A 51 1.71 13.99 -11.29
CA GLU A 51 0.90 14.66 -12.29
C GLU A 51 -0.55 14.73 -11.86
N VAL A 52 -1.29 15.66 -12.44
CA VAL A 52 -2.74 15.74 -12.37
C VAL A 52 -3.29 15.32 -13.72
N ILE A 53 -4.06 14.23 -13.73
CA ILE A 53 -4.65 13.68 -14.95
C ILE A 53 -6.16 13.51 -14.80
N PRO A 54 -6.93 13.55 -15.90
CA PRO A 54 -8.32 13.10 -15.87
C PRO A 54 -8.35 11.58 -15.70
N SER A 55 -9.30 11.08 -14.90
CA SER A 55 -9.51 9.63 -14.74
C SER A 55 -10.12 9.03 -15.98
N ASP A 56 -9.58 7.88 -16.41
CA ASP A 56 -10.19 7.02 -17.42
C ASP A 56 -11.32 6.15 -16.82
N GLU A 57 -11.96 5.34 -17.65
CA GLU A 57 -13.04 4.44 -17.25
C GLU A 57 -12.61 3.46 -16.15
N THR A 58 -11.38 2.94 -16.17
CA THR A 58 -10.87 1.99 -15.19
C THR A 58 -10.64 2.66 -13.85
N ILE A 59 -9.93 3.79 -13.85
CA ILE A 59 -9.63 4.56 -12.65
C ILE A 59 -10.92 5.06 -11.99
N SER A 60 -11.84 5.62 -12.79
CA SER A 60 -13.11 6.16 -12.29
C SER A 60 -14.00 5.09 -11.67
N LYS A 61 -14.10 3.90 -12.28
CA LYS A 61 -14.84 2.77 -11.71
C LYS A 61 -14.22 2.29 -10.38
N LYS A 62 -12.89 2.21 -10.31
CA LYS A 62 -12.19 1.76 -9.09
C LYS A 62 -12.31 2.78 -7.95
N LEU A 63 -12.25 4.06 -8.25
CA LEU A 63 -12.37 5.14 -7.28
C LEU A 63 -13.82 5.56 -6.99
N GLN A 64 -14.80 5.05 -7.77
CA GLN A 64 -16.23 5.42 -7.70
C GLN A 64 -16.43 6.93 -7.86
N ILE A 65 -15.78 7.52 -8.86
CA ILE A 65 -15.90 8.93 -9.25
C ILE A 65 -16.40 9.03 -10.69
N GLU A 66 -16.83 10.22 -11.12
CA GLU A 66 -17.19 10.47 -12.52
C GLU A 66 -15.96 10.35 -13.42
N GLU A 67 -16.13 9.75 -14.60
CA GLU A 67 -15.08 9.70 -15.62
C GLU A 67 -14.64 11.11 -16.02
N GLY A 68 -13.35 11.31 -16.18
CA GLY A 68 -12.77 12.62 -16.43
C GLY A 68 -12.52 13.46 -15.17
N SER A 69 -12.94 13.00 -13.97
CA SER A 69 -12.57 13.66 -12.72
C SER A 69 -11.05 13.69 -12.55
N PHE A 70 -10.52 14.79 -12.03
CA PHE A 70 -9.09 14.94 -11.84
C PHE A 70 -8.58 14.12 -10.66
N VAL A 71 -7.50 13.36 -10.93
CA VAL A 71 -6.78 12.58 -9.93
C VAL A 71 -5.29 12.92 -9.96
N TYR A 72 -4.63 12.81 -8.82
CA TYR A 72 -3.18 12.69 -8.79
C TYR A 72 -2.79 11.33 -9.36
N HIS A 73 -1.84 11.33 -10.29
CA HIS A 73 -1.10 10.16 -10.76
C HIS A 73 0.31 10.26 -10.23
N ILE A 74 0.70 9.30 -9.40
CA ILE A 74 1.97 9.32 -8.70
C ILE A 74 2.69 8.01 -9.00
N ILE A 75 3.94 8.11 -9.47
CA ILE A 75 4.84 6.97 -9.57
C ILE A 75 6.03 7.28 -8.66
N ARG A 76 6.27 6.40 -7.68
CA ARG A 76 7.41 6.55 -6.79
C ARG A 76 8.12 5.23 -6.53
N PHE A 77 9.43 5.31 -6.48
CA PHE A 77 10.28 4.20 -6.11
C PHE A 77 10.70 4.33 -4.64
N ARG A 78 10.57 3.25 -3.89
CA ARG A 78 10.87 3.21 -2.46
C ARG A 78 12.08 2.33 -2.20
N LYS A 79 12.98 2.83 -1.36
CA LYS A 79 14.16 2.10 -0.90
C LYS A 79 14.09 1.91 0.61
N LEU A 80 14.57 0.76 1.10
CA LEU A 80 14.78 0.48 2.52
C LEU A 80 16.28 0.23 2.74
N ASP A 81 16.93 1.05 3.60
CA ASP A 81 18.37 1.01 3.83
C ASP A 81 19.16 1.04 2.52
N ASP A 82 18.80 1.97 1.62
CA ASP A 82 19.36 2.18 0.28
C ASP A 82 19.14 1.02 -0.73
N LYS A 83 18.39 -0.04 -0.36
CA LYS A 83 18.04 -1.15 -1.27
C LYS A 83 16.67 -0.95 -1.90
N PRO A 84 16.48 -1.33 -3.18
CA PRO A 84 15.17 -1.40 -3.81
C PRO A 84 14.17 -2.13 -2.92
N TYR A 85 12.96 -1.58 -2.80
CA TYR A 85 11.91 -2.24 -2.03
C TYR A 85 10.60 -2.35 -2.79
N SER A 86 10.04 -1.22 -3.25
CA SER A 86 8.80 -1.22 -4.02
C SER A 86 8.74 -0.11 -5.05
N LEU A 87 8.08 -0.39 -6.16
CA LEU A 87 7.64 0.58 -7.15
C LEU A 87 6.13 0.77 -6.96
N GLU A 88 5.69 1.99 -6.69
CA GLU A 88 4.29 2.31 -6.39
C GLU A 88 3.71 3.19 -7.48
N ILE A 89 2.50 2.83 -7.96
CA ILE A 89 1.68 3.62 -8.88
C ILE A 89 0.38 3.92 -8.14
N ILE A 90 0.04 5.20 -7.96
CA ILE A 90 -1.04 5.62 -7.06
C ILE A 90 -1.93 6.63 -7.76
N TYR A 91 -3.24 6.44 -7.66
CA TYR A 91 -4.28 7.36 -8.11
C TYR A 91 -5.11 7.82 -6.91
N MET A 92 -5.21 9.15 -6.71
CA MET A 92 -6.00 9.75 -5.62
C MET A 92 -6.85 10.89 -6.15
N PRO A 93 -8.18 10.91 -5.92
CA PRO A 93 -9.03 12.02 -6.32
C PRO A 93 -8.63 13.32 -5.61
N ILE A 94 -8.42 14.39 -6.38
CA ILE A 94 -8.04 15.71 -5.84
C ILE A 94 -9.12 16.27 -4.93
N SER A 95 -10.39 15.98 -5.24
CA SER A 95 -11.54 16.42 -4.45
C SER A 95 -11.57 15.81 -3.04
N ILE A 96 -10.94 14.65 -2.84
CA ILE A 96 -10.89 13.94 -1.57
C ILE A 96 -9.57 14.23 -0.84
N ILE A 97 -8.46 14.26 -1.58
CA ILE A 97 -7.12 14.53 -1.05
C ILE A 97 -6.60 15.85 -1.67
N PRO A 98 -7.05 17.00 -1.20
CA PRO A 98 -6.62 18.29 -1.75
C PRO A 98 -5.17 18.62 -1.37
N ASN A 99 -4.52 19.51 -2.14
CA ASN A 99 -3.22 20.12 -1.81
C ASN A 99 -2.06 19.13 -1.52
N LEU A 100 -2.08 17.96 -2.11
CA LEU A 100 -0.95 17.03 -2.02
C LEU A 100 0.29 17.67 -2.68
N LYS A 101 1.46 17.57 -2.03
CA LYS A 101 2.72 18.18 -2.47
C LYS A 101 3.83 17.14 -2.55
N VAL A 102 4.89 17.44 -3.31
CA VAL A 102 6.07 16.56 -3.46
C VAL A 102 6.68 16.18 -2.11
N ASP A 103 6.68 17.07 -1.12
CA ASP A 103 7.24 16.78 0.20
C ASP A 103 6.47 15.68 0.94
N HIS A 104 5.14 15.61 0.76
CA HIS A 104 4.33 14.52 1.31
C HIS A 104 4.66 13.18 0.65
N LEU A 105 4.99 13.20 -0.66
CA LEU A 105 5.37 12.00 -1.41
C LEU A 105 6.74 11.45 -0.99
N LYS A 106 7.67 12.35 -0.65
CA LYS A 106 8.99 11.98 -0.14
C LYS A 106 8.95 11.36 1.26
N THR A 107 7.94 11.72 2.04
CA THR A 107 7.76 11.26 3.43
C THR A 107 6.65 10.22 3.52
N SER A 108 5.44 10.62 3.87
CA SER A 108 4.30 9.73 4.04
C SER A 108 2.99 10.40 3.62
N ILE A 109 2.43 9.95 2.51
CA ILE A 109 1.11 10.40 2.06
C ILE A 109 0.05 10.09 3.13
N TYR A 110 0.11 8.93 3.77
CA TYR A 110 -0.87 8.53 4.79
C TYR A 110 -0.79 9.41 6.03
N GLN A 111 0.41 9.83 6.45
CA GLN A 111 0.54 10.82 7.53
C GLN A 111 -0.09 12.16 7.17
N TYR A 112 0.08 12.64 5.93
CA TYR A 112 -0.61 13.82 5.45
C TYR A 112 -2.13 13.66 5.52
N ILE A 113 -2.67 12.54 5.06
CA ILE A 113 -4.10 12.26 5.10
C ILE A 113 -4.64 12.25 6.53
N GLU A 114 -3.95 11.58 7.45
CA GLU A 114 -4.44 11.42 8.82
C GLU A 114 -4.13 12.62 9.72
N ASN A 115 -2.92 13.20 9.59
CA ASN A 115 -2.48 14.25 10.50
C ASN A 115 -2.86 15.66 10.05
N ASP A 116 -2.83 15.94 8.72
CA ASP A 116 -3.13 17.27 8.20
C ASP A 116 -4.60 17.40 7.76
N LEU A 117 -5.09 16.44 6.96
CA LEU A 117 -6.47 16.44 6.50
C LEU A 117 -7.46 15.91 7.55
N LYS A 118 -6.99 15.27 8.64
CA LYS A 118 -7.82 14.68 9.70
C LYS A 118 -8.80 13.62 9.17
N LEU A 119 -8.45 12.98 8.06
CA LEU A 119 -9.21 11.87 7.49
C LEU A 119 -8.69 10.56 8.07
N LYS A 120 -9.61 9.69 8.50
CA LYS A 120 -9.24 8.39 9.09
C LYS A 120 -9.24 7.30 8.03
N ILE A 121 -8.10 6.68 7.78
CA ILE A 121 -7.97 5.51 6.91
C ILE A 121 -8.52 4.30 7.66
N GLN A 122 -9.43 3.53 7.03
CA GLN A 122 -10.16 2.47 7.71
C GLN A 122 -9.84 1.08 7.19
N SER A 123 -9.87 0.88 5.88
CA SER A 123 -9.73 -0.45 5.27
C SER A 123 -9.19 -0.37 3.85
N ALA A 124 -8.78 -1.51 3.33
CA ALA A 124 -8.42 -1.66 1.92
C ALA A 124 -8.81 -3.04 1.41
N HIS A 125 -9.26 -3.08 0.15
CA HIS A 125 -9.32 -4.31 -0.62
C HIS A 125 -8.01 -4.48 -1.36
N LYS A 126 -7.43 -5.66 -1.26
CA LYS A 126 -6.15 -5.98 -1.90
C LYS A 126 -6.26 -7.24 -2.74
N THR A 127 -5.63 -7.20 -3.90
CA THR A 127 -5.45 -8.36 -4.77
C THR A 127 -3.97 -8.51 -5.07
N VAL A 128 -3.44 -9.72 -4.89
CA VAL A 128 -2.04 -10.04 -5.16
C VAL A 128 -1.95 -10.86 -6.43
N ARG A 129 -1.06 -10.46 -7.34
CA ARG A 129 -0.76 -11.16 -8.60
C ARG A 129 0.73 -11.24 -8.83
N GLY A 130 1.15 -12.21 -9.65
CA GLY A 130 2.50 -12.30 -10.19
C GLY A 130 2.48 -11.96 -11.68
N HIS A 131 3.49 -11.21 -12.13
CA HIS A 131 3.65 -10.81 -13.53
C HIS A 131 5.11 -10.96 -13.93
N LEU A 132 5.39 -11.13 -15.23
CA LEU A 132 6.74 -10.98 -15.76
C LEU A 132 7.12 -9.50 -15.79
N SER A 133 8.38 -9.19 -15.48
CA SER A 133 8.87 -7.82 -15.43
C SER A 133 8.88 -7.16 -16.82
N SER A 134 8.47 -5.89 -16.86
CA SER A 134 8.73 -4.99 -17.97
C SER A 134 9.98 -4.14 -17.69
N GLN A 135 10.37 -3.29 -18.65
CA GLN A 135 11.53 -2.42 -18.49
C GLN A 135 11.46 -1.60 -17.20
N LEU A 136 10.28 -1.13 -16.83
CA LEU A 136 10.08 -0.32 -15.62
C LEU A 136 10.49 -1.06 -14.34
N GLU A 137 10.05 -2.31 -14.17
CA GLU A 137 10.41 -3.11 -12.99
C GLU A 137 11.87 -3.55 -13.03
N GLN A 138 12.40 -3.81 -14.22
CA GLN A 138 13.82 -4.15 -14.39
C GLN A 138 14.73 -3.01 -13.94
N ASP A 139 14.42 -1.78 -14.35
CA ASP A 139 15.21 -0.60 -14.03
C ASP A 139 15.18 -0.24 -12.53
N TYR A 140 14.01 -0.33 -11.90
CA TYR A 140 13.83 0.11 -10.52
C TYR A 140 13.96 -1.01 -9.48
N LEU A 141 13.50 -2.22 -9.78
CA LEU A 141 13.58 -3.34 -8.84
C LEU A 141 14.80 -4.23 -9.07
N GLY A 142 15.59 -3.98 -10.13
CA GLY A 142 16.77 -4.78 -10.45
C GLY A 142 16.45 -6.19 -10.99
N LEU A 143 15.26 -6.36 -11.56
CA LEU A 143 14.83 -7.62 -12.16
C LEU A 143 15.44 -7.82 -13.55
N LYS A 144 15.60 -9.10 -13.95
CA LYS A 144 15.92 -9.47 -15.33
C LYS A 144 14.65 -9.66 -16.15
N GLU A 145 14.75 -9.63 -17.47
CA GLU A 145 13.62 -9.75 -18.40
C GLU A 145 12.73 -10.98 -18.15
N THR A 146 13.30 -12.08 -17.67
CA THR A 146 12.59 -13.34 -17.40
C THR A 146 12.15 -13.50 -15.95
N GLU A 147 12.47 -12.55 -15.08
CA GLU A 147 12.15 -12.62 -13.66
C GLU A 147 10.77 -12.00 -13.37
N PRO A 148 9.96 -12.65 -12.53
CA PRO A 148 8.65 -12.14 -12.16
C PRO A 148 8.75 -11.08 -11.06
N TYR A 149 7.69 -10.28 -10.91
CA TYR A 149 7.44 -9.46 -9.74
C TYR A 149 6.07 -9.78 -9.13
N PHE A 150 5.89 -9.47 -7.86
CA PHE A 150 4.58 -9.47 -7.24
C PHE A 150 3.98 -8.08 -7.23
N GLU A 151 2.70 -8.00 -7.59
CA GLU A 151 1.91 -6.78 -7.56
C GLU A 151 0.78 -6.89 -6.54
N VAL A 152 0.66 -5.88 -5.72
CA VAL A 152 -0.49 -5.69 -4.82
C VAL A 152 -1.34 -4.55 -5.38
N GLU A 153 -2.44 -4.88 -6.03
CA GLU A 153 -3.49 -3.92 -6.39
C GLU A 153 -4.30 -3.58 -5.14
N GLN A 154 -4.55 -2.31 -4.89
CA GLN A 154 -5.28 -1.84 -3.71
C GLN A 154 -6.36 -0.82 -4.06
N VAL A 155 -7.52 -0.96 -3.42
CA VAL A 155 -8.55 0.09 -3.30
C VAL A 155 -8.74 0.38 -1.81
N ALA A 156 -8.43 1.61 -1.38
CA ALA A 156 -8.43 1.98 0.03
C ALA A 156 -9.56 2.97 0.38
N TYR A 157 -10.08 2.81 1.59
CA TYR A 157 -11.29 3.47 2.09
C TYR A 157 -11.01 4.28 3.35
N LEU A 158 -11.61 5.46 3.41
CA LEU A 158 -11.76 6.22 4.63
C LEU A 158 -12.83 5.62 5.54
N SER A 159 -12.85 6.03 6.81
CA SER A 159 -13.88 5.61 7.77
C SER A 159 -15.30 6.07 7.41
N SER A 160 -15.42 7.05 6.53
CA SER A 160 -16.68 7.49 5.92
C SER A 160 -17.21 6.54 4.83
N GLY A 161 -16.43 5.53 4.43
CA GLY A 161 -16.72 4.66 3.29
C GLY A 161 -16.26 5.20 1.93
N VAL A 162 -15.73 6.43 1.88
CA VAL A 162 -15.25 7.04 0.65
C VAL A 162 -13.93 6.38 0.21
N ILE A 163 -13.80 6.07 -1.09
CA ILE A 163 -12.56 5.57 -1.68
C ILE A 163 -11.64 6.75 -1.93
N PHE A 164 -10.44 6.72 -1.37
CA PHE A 164 -9.47 7.79 -1.52
C PHE A 164 -8.23 7.41 -2.32
N GLU A 165 -8.02 6.11 -2.54
CA GLU A 165 -6.84 5.60 -3.24
C GLU A 165 -7.18 4.36 -4.06
N TYR A 166 -6.66 4.34 -5.30
CA TYR A 166 -6.48 3.15 -6.13
C TYR A 166 -5.01 3.07 -6.49
N SER A 167 -4.36 1.96 -6.16
CA SER A 167 -2.91 1.86 -6.29
C SER A 167 -2.40 0.47 -6.60
N PHE A 168 -1.16 0.42 -7.09
CA PHE A 168 -0.37 -0.78 -7.31
C PHE A 168 0.97 -0.63 -6.59
N SER A 169 1.35 -1.65 -5.83
CA SER A 169 2.69 -1.77 -5.25
C SER A 169 3.35 -3.01 -5.83
N ARG A 170 4.48 -2.83 -6.51
CA ARG A 170 5.25 -3.88 -7.17
C ARG A 170 6.51 -4.16 -6.39
N PHE A 171 6.82 -5.44 -6.21
CA PHE A 171 7.92 -5.92 -5.37
C PHE A 171 8.76 -6.95 -6.12
N HIS A 172 10.05 -6.92 -5.87
CA HIS A 172 10.92 -8.01 -6.30
C HIS A 172 10.45 -9.33 -5.69
N TYR A 173 10.41 -10.42 -6.48
CA TYR A 173 9.83 -11.70 -6.06
C TYR A 173 10.51 -12.32 -4.82
N ASN A 174 11.80 -12.06 -4.59
CA ASN A 174 12.53 -12.54 -3.42
C ASN A 174 12.22 -11.77 -2.14
N ASP A 175 11.68 -10.54 -2.25
CA ASP A 175 11.46 -9.64 -1.11
C ASP A 175 9.98 -9.57 -0.70
N PHE A 176 9.10 -10.26 -1.44
CA PHE A 176 7.67 -10.26 -1.17
C PHE A 176 7.26 -11.48 -0.35
N GLU A 177 6.66 -11.23 0.81
CA GLU A 177 6.05 -12.27 1.64
C GLU A 177 4.66 -11.80 2.11
N LEU A 178 3.63 -12.60 1.88
CA LEU A 178 2.28 -12.37 2.37
C LEU A 178 1.90 -13.44 3.40
N GLN A 179 1.69 -13.03 4.64
CA GLN A 179 1.14 -13.90 5.69
C GLN A 179 -0.29 -13.48 6.03
N THR A 180 -1.19 -14.43 6.04
CA THR A 180 -2.59 -14.23 6.42
C THR A 180 -3.00 -15.18 7.52
N VAL A 181 -3.94 -14.76 8.36
CA VAL A 181 -4.60 -15.62 9.35
C VAL A 181 -6.03 -15.83 8.90
N THR A 182 -6.38 -17.07 8.58
CA THR A 182 -7.76 -17.44 8.28
C THR A 182 -8.43 -17.97 9.54
N VAL A 183 -9.60 -17.41 9.87
CA VAL A 183 -10.43 -17.85 10.99
C VAL A 183 -11.68 -18.47 10.39
N ALA A 184 -11.96 -19.73 10.74
CA ALA A 184 -13.25 -20.35 10.41
C ALA A 184 -14.35 -19.65 11.23
N MET A 185 -15.46 -19.33 10.56
CA MET A 185 -16.67 -18.80 11.18
C MET A 185 -17.48 -19.93 11.83
#